data_834f781b70ebfc9a57193f4a7648f458
#
_entry.id   834f781b70ebfc9a57193f4a7648f458
#
_cell.length_a   1.000
_cell.length_b   1.000
_cell.length_c   1.000
_cell.angle_alpha   90.00
_cell.angle_beta   90.00
_cell.angle_gamma   90.00
#
_symmetry.space_group_name_H-M   'P 1'
#
loop_
_entity.id
_entity.type
_entity.pdbx_description
1 polymer ?
#
loop_
_entity_poly.entity_id
_entity_poly.type
_entity_poly.pdbx_seq_one_letter_code
_entity_poly.pdbx_strand_id
1 'polypeptide(L)'
;SIIIFFGFSYLQLFKPDLYIDERGLLLFLILLFGGIIQYSTRHAIRGGDIFLRTIPGVKAVEEAVGRSTEMGKPVLYVPGIQDMDQVETVAGVVILGHVSKMTARYETPLNVPVARSIVLKAAQEACKESYLIEGKSDIYNENMVHYLTDDQFAYAAGVNGIMNREKPAACLYMGKFYAESLLLAETGNSIGAIQIAGTASQSQIPFFVTACDYTL
;
A
#
# COMPACT_ATOMS: atom_id res chain seq x y z
N SER A 1 30.28 8.26 14.65
CA SER A 1 29.73 9.63 14.86
C SER A 1 30.71 10.56 15.57
N ILE A 2 31.34 10.11 16.64
CA ILE A 2 32.35 10.90 17.39
C ILE A 2 33.56 11.29 16.51
N ILE A 3 34.04 10.35 15.68
CA ILE A 3 35.17 10.58 14.77
C ILE A 3 34.86 11.65 13.71
N ILE A 4 33.61 11.68 13.22
CA ILE A 4 33.16 12.70 12.26
C ILE A 4 33.08 14.08 12.93
N PHE A 5 32.63 14.15 14.18
CA PHE A 5 32.53 15.36 14.95
C PHE A 5 33.92 15.94 15.25
N PHE A 6 34.86 15.12 15.72
CA PHE A 6 36.26 15.53 15.95
C PHE A 6 36.98 15.84 14.64
N GLY A 7 36.75 15.13 13.56
CA GLY A 7 37.31 15.41 12.24
C GLY A 7 36.84 16.78 11.70
N PHE A 8 35.56 17.10 11.90
CA PHE A 8 35.01 18.37 11.44
C PHE A 8 35.49 19.55 12.30
N SER A 9 35.60 19.38 13.62
CA SER A 9 36.18 20.38 14.54
C SER A 9 37.65 20.63 14.24
N TYR A 10 38.39 19.59 13.84
CA TYR A 10 39.80 19.69 13.42
C TYR A 10 39.93 20.42 12.08
N LEU A 11 39.04 20.21 11.13
CA LEU A 11 38.99 20.89 9.83
C LEU A 11 38.68 22.39 9.98
N GLN A 12 37.83 22.78 10.94
CA GLN A 12 37.56 24.21 11.27
C GLN A 12 38.78 24.97 11.80
N LEU A 13 39.62 24.30 12.58
CA LEU A 13 40.86 24.88 13.10
C LEU A 13 41.92 25.17 12.02
N PHE A 14 41.90 24.39 10.92
CA PHE A 14 42.90 24.47 9.85
C PHE A 14 42.44 25.21 8.59
N LYS A 15 41.12 25.40 8.37
CA LYS A 15 40.54 26.10 7.21
C LYS A 15 39.33 26.92 7.61
N PRO A 16 39.54 28.14 8.19
CA PRO A 16 38.44 29.01 8.60
C PRO A 16 37.52 29.44 7.46
N ASP A 17 38.01 29.46 6.19
CA ASP A 17 37.23 29.87 5.01
C ASP A 17 36.18 28.83 4.56
N LEU A 18 36.17 27.64 5.15
CA LEU A 18 35.18 26.56 4.79
C LEU A 18 33.85 26.74 5.53
N TYR A 19 33.75 27.69 6.46
CA TYR A 19 32.59 27.84 7.33
C TYR A 19 32.07 29.29 7.29
N ILE A 20 30.76 29.42 7.10
CA ILE A 20 30.06 30.70 7.19
C ILE A 20 29.67 30.90 8.65
N ASP A 21 30.28 31.84 9.35
CA ASP A 21 30.15 32.06 10.80
C ASP A 21 28.71 32.21 11.29
N GLU A 22 27.82 32.77 10.46
CA GLU A 22 26.41 32.97 10.81
C GLU A 22 25.56 31.67 10.80
N ARG A 23 26.09 30.54 10.34
CA ARG A 23 25.36 29.27 10.19
C ARG A 23 25.79 28.17 11.17
N GLY A 24 26.49 28.52 12.24
CA GLY A 24 26.93 27.56 13.25
C GLY A 24 25.80 26.80 13.91
N LEU A 25 24.71 27.47 14.21
CA LEU A 25 23.49 26.81 14.75
C LEU A 25 22.91 25.79 13.79
N LEU A 26 22.86 26.10 12.50
CA LEU A 26 22.32 25.19 11.48
C LEU A 26 23.17 23.93 11.37
N LEU A 27 24.49 24.06 11.37
CA LEU A 27 25.41 22.93 11.35
C LEU A 27 25.27 22.07 12.60
N PHE A 28 25.14 22.68 13.78
CA PHE A 28 24.89 21.95 15.02
C PHE A 28 23.59 21.16 14.96
N LEU A 29 22.51 21.77 14.46
CA LEU A 29 21.22 21.08 14.30
C LEU A 29 21.30 19.89 13.32
N ILE A 30 21.97 20.05 12.17
CA ILE A 30 22.16 18.97 11.20
C ILE A 30 22.92 17.80 11.84
N LEU A 31 23.99 18.07 12.57
CA LEU A 31 24.77 17.02 13.24
C LEU A 31 23.98 16.36 14.37
N LEU A 32 23.21 17.14 15.13
CA LEU A 32 22.35 16.64 16.20
C LEU A 32 21.27 15.71 15.63
N PHE A 33 20.49 16.16 14.66
CA PHE A 33 19.45 15.35 14.04
C PHE A 33 20.00 14.14 13.29
N GLY A 34 21.11 14.30 12.55
CA GLY A 34 21.80 13.20 11.89
C GLY A 34 22.29 12.14 12.89
N GLY A 35 22.79 12.56 14.04
CA GLY A 35 23.20 11.68 15.13
C GLY A 35 22.01 10.93 15.73
N ILE A 36 20.89 11.60 15.98
CA ILE A 36 19.66 11.00 16.51
C ILE A 36 19.11 9.96 15.50
N ILE A 37 19.00 10.33 14.23
CA ILE A 37 18.52 9.42 13.17
C ILE A 37 19.43 8.18 13.09
N GLN A 38 20.74 8.39 13.06
CA GLN A 38 21.70 7.27 12.96
C GLN A 38 21.66 6.37 14.19
N TYR A 39 21.52 6.94 15.38
CA TYR A 39 21.34 6.18 16.62
C TYR A 39 20.04 5.35 16.58
N SER A 40 18.91 5.99 16.25
CA SER A 40 17.60 5.34 16.19
C SER A 40 17.58 4.22 15.15
N THR A 41 18.17 4.46 13.96
CA THR A 41 18.26 3.44 12.92
C THR A 41 19.09 2.23 13.37
N ARG A 42 20.24 2.47 14.00
CA ARG A 42 21.06 1.36 14.53
C ARG A 42 20.39 0.61 15.67
N HIS A 43 19.65 1.33 16.52
CA HIS A 43 18.89 0.69 17.60
C HIS A 43 17.77 -0.20 17.05
N ALA A 44 17.04 0.29 16.02
CA ALA A 44 16.00 -0.48 15.33
C ALA A 44 16.55 -1.74 14.65
N ILE A 45 17.67 -1.61 13.92
CA ILE A 45 18.32 -2.77 13.23
C ILE A 45 18.83 -3.83 14.22
N ARG A 46 19.25 -3.42 15.41
CA ARG A 46 19.75 -4.35 16.47
C ARG A 46 18.64 -5.07 17.21
N GLY A 47 17.38 -4.97 16.78
CA GLY A 47 16.26 -5.68 17.37
C GLY A 47 15.78 -5.07 18.68
N GLY A 48 15.92 -3.74 18.85
CA GLY A 48 15.27 -3.05 19.96
C GLY A 48 13.75 -3.25 19.86
N ASP A 49 13.10 -3.59 20.97
CA ASP A 49 11.64 -3.75 21.06
C ASP A 49 10.96 -2.40 20.75
N ILE A 50 10.67 -2.17 19.47
CA ILE A 50 9.89 -1.02 19.05
C ILE A 50 8.43 -1.45 19.08
N PHE A 51 7.68 -0.92 20.04
CA PHE A 51 6.24 -1.11 20.07
C PHE A 51 5.61 -0.44 18.82
N LEU A 52 5.25 -1.26 17.85
CA LEU A 52 4.46 -0.83 16.70
C LEU A 52 2.99 -1.11 17.00
N ARG A 53 2.19 -0.03 17.07
CA ARG A 53 0.74 -0.16 17.20
C ARG A 53 0.21 -0.87 15.94
N THR A 54 -0.41 -2.02 16.13
CA THR A 54 -1.10 -2.71 15.03
C THR A 54 -2.32 -1.91 14.59
N ILE A 55 -2.43 -1.65 13.28
CA ILE A 55 -3.60 -1.01 12.69
C ILE A 55 -4.69 -2.08 12.56
N PRO A 56 -5.88 -1.90 13.17
CA PRO A 56 -6.94 -2.91 13.13
C PRO A 56 -7.34 -3.34 11.72
N GLY A 57 -7.36 -2.41 10.77
CA GLY A 57 -7.69 -2.70 9.38
C GLY A 57 -6.69 -3.62 8.65
N VAL A 58 -5.41 -3.66 9.06
CA VAL A 58 -4.45 -4.63 8.49
C VAL A 58 -4.81 -6.05 8.93
N LYS A 59 -5.23 -6.24 10.18
CA LYS A 59 -5.74 -7.54 10.65
C LYS A 59 -7.04 -7.94 9.95
N ALA A 60 -7.91 -6.96 9.67
CA ALA A 60 -9.14 -7.20 8.93
C ALA A 60 -8.88 -7.73 7.51
N VAL A 61 -7.77 -7.32 6.86
CA VAL A 61 -7.38 -7.87 5.55
C VAL A 61 -7.07 -9.37 5.65
N GLU A 62 -6.32 -9.80 6.66
CA GLU A 62 -6.01 -11.23 6.87
C GLU A 62 -7.29 -12.04 7.12
N GLU A 63 -8.19 -11.51 7.94
CA GLU A 63 -9.48 -12.14 8.22
C GLU A 63 -10.37 -12.23 6.97
N ALA A 64 -10.41 -11.16 6.16
CA ALA A 64 -11.19 -11.14 4.93
C ALA A 64 -10.67 -12.14 3.88
N VAL A 65 -9.34 -12.26 3.73
CA VAL A 65 -8.72 -13.27 2.85
C VAL A 65 -9.02 -14.68 3.37
N GLY A 66 -8.89 -14.91 4.69
CA GLY A 66 -9.22 -16.20 5.31
C GLY A 66 -10.66 -16.62 5.07
N ARG A 67 -11.62 -15.72 5.25
CA ARG A 67 -13.04 -15.98 4.95
C ARG A 67 -13.30 -16.23 3.47
N SER A 68 -12.60 -15.52 2.58
CA SER A 68 -12.69 -15.77 1.13
C SER A 68 -12.25 -17.18 0.78
N THR A 69 -11.17 -17.66 1.42
CA THR A 69 -10.67 -19.03 1.28
C THR A 69 -11.70 -20.04 1.77
N GLU A 70 -12.26 -19.86 2.97
CA GLU A 70 -13.27 -20.76 3.53
C GLU A 70 -14.54 -20.84 2.66
N MET A 71 -14.92 -19.72 2.02
CA MET A 71 -16.08 -19.65 1.13
C MET A 71 -15.79 -20.15 -0.28
N GLY A 72 -14.53 -20.40 -0.65
CA GLY A 72 -14.12 -20.72 -2.01
C GLY A 72 -14.41 -19.61 -3.02
N LYS A 73 -14.44 -18.34 -2.58
CA LYS A 73 -14.75 -17.17 -3.40
C LYS A 73 -13.51 -16.28 -3.60
N PRO A 74 -13.45 -15.54 -4.72
CA PRO A 74 -12.32 -14.68 -4.99
C PRO A 74 -12.26 -13.48 -4.03
N VAL A 75 -11.04 -12.94 -3.89
CA VAL A 75 -10.76 -11.61 -3.35
C VAL A 75 -10.68 -10.64 -4.52
N LEU A 76 -11.42 -9.55 -4.47
CA LEU A 76 -11.34 -8.45 -5.42
C LEU A 76 -10.46 -7.35 -4.83
N TYR A 77 -9.43 -6.94 -5.56
CA TYR A 77 -8.54 -5.85 -5.16
C TYR A 77 -8.57 -4.71 -6.18
N VAL A 78 -8.89 -3.51 -5.75
CA VAL A 78 -9.02 -2.31 -6.59
C VAL A 78 -7.96 -1.30 -6.17
N PRO A 79 -6.90 -1.05 -6.97
CA PRO A 79 -5.78 -0.16 -6.62
C PRO A 79 -6.08 1.33 -6.86
N GLY A 80 -7.34 1.70 -7.05
CA GLY A 80 -7.76 3.06 -7.43
C GLY A 80 -7.67 3.29 -8.93
N ILE A 81 -7.92 4.55 -9.36
CA ILE A 81 -7.99 4.91 -10.79
C ILE A 81 -6.84 5.81 -11.26
N GLN A 82 -5.92 6.17 -10.37
CA GLN A 82 -4.80 7.06 -10.68
C GLN A 82 -3.55 6.30 -11.13
N ASP A 83 -2.61 7.05 -11.69
CA ASP A 83 -1.34 6.52 -12.19
C ASP A 83 -0.28 6.42 -11.07
N MET A 84 0.88 5.85 -11.37
CA MET A 84 2.00 5.63 -10.45
C MET A 84 2.71 6.92 -10.00
N ASP A 85 2.34 8.08 -10.53
CA ASP A 85 2.78 9.40 -10.06
C ASP A 85 2.15 9.79 -8.71
N GLN A 86 1.07 9.11 -8.30
CA GLN A 86 0.38 9.36 -7.05
C GLN A 86 0.88 8.39 -5.96
N VAL A 87 1.23 8.96 -4.80
CA VAL A 87 1.76 8.20 -3.66
C VAL A 87 0.76 7.14 -3.18
N GLU A 88 -0.53 7.46 -3.22
CA GLU A 88 -1.62 6.57 -2.84
C GLU A 88 -1.70 5.33 -3.75
N THR A 89 -1.44 5.51 -5.06
CA THR A 89 -1.41 4.39 -6.01
C THR A 89 -0.20 3.50 -5.76
N VAL A 90 0.97 4.09 -5.52
CA VAL A 90 2.18 3.34 -5.15
C VAL A 90 1.96 2.54 -3.87
N ALA A 91 1.39 3.18 -2.83
CA ALA A 91 1.04 2.49 -1.59
C ALA A 91 0.04 1.34 -1.83
N GLY A 92 -0.97 1.56 -2.69
CA GLY A 92 -1.92 0.53 -3.10
C GLY A 92 -1.23 -0.68 -3.74
N VAL A 93 -0.26 -0.47 -4.64
CA VAL A 93 0.50 -1.57 -5.26
C VAL A 93 1.37 -2.32 -4.24
N VAL A 94 1.97 -1.62 -3.28
CA VAL A 94 2.73 -2.25 -2.18
C VAL A 94 1.82 -3.12 -1.31
N ILE A 95 0.65 -2.62 -0.95
CA ILE A 95 -0.36 -3.37 -0.17
C ILE A 95 -0.86 -4.57 -0.99
N LEU A 96 -1.05 -4.41 -2.32
CA LEU A 96 -1.39 -5.52 -3.21
C LEU A 96 -0.35 -6.66 -3.12
N GLY A 97 0.93 -6.34 -3.10
CA GLY A 97 1.99 -7.35 -2.90
C GLY A 97 1.81 -8.12 -1.59
N HIS A 98 1.40 -7.45 -0.51
CA HIS A 98 1.12 -8.12 0.77
C HIS A 98 -0.13 -9.01 0.70
N VAL A 99 -1.22 -8.51 0.11
CA VAL A 99 -2.45 -9.29 -0.12
C VAL A 99 -2.18 -10.49 -1.02
N SER A 100 -1.38 -10.31 -2.08
CA SER A 100 -1.01 -11.39 -3.00
C SER A 100 -0.21 -12.51 -2.32
N LYS A 101 0.64 -12.20 -1.34
CA LYS A 101 1.31 -13.23 -0.53
C LYS A 101 0.31 -14.06 0.27
N MET A 102 -0.68 -13.40 0.87
CA MET A 102 -1.71 -14.11 1.64
C MET A 102 -2.58 -14.97 0.73
N THR A 103 -3.05 -14.43 -0.41
CA THR A 103 -3.85 -15.20 -1.36
C THR A 103 -3.09 -16.36 -1.99
N ALA A 104 -1.78 -16.19 -2.26
CA ALA A 104 -0.91 -17.27 -2.71
C ALA A 104 -0.77 -18.39 -1.66
N ARG A 105 -0.57 -18.02 -0.38
CA ARG A 105 -0.43 -18.96 0.73
C ARG A 105 -1.69 -19.80 0.93
N TYR A 106 -2.86 -19.19 0.83
CA TYR A 106 -4.15 -19.85 1.02
C TYR A 106 -4.77 -20.38 -0.27
N GLU A 107 -4.08 -20.21 -1.42
CA GLU A 107 -4.56 -20.60 -2.75
C GLU A 107 -5.93 -19.99 -3.11
N THR A 108 -6.18 -18.78 -2.58
CA THR A 108 -7.43 -18.05 -2.81
C THR A 108 -7.36 -17.32 -4.15
N PRO A 109 -8.38 -17.41 -5.02
CA PRO A 109 -8.40 -16.64 -6.25
C PRO A 109 -8.37 -15.14 -5.99
N LEU A 110 -7.48 -14.44 -6.69
CA LEU A 110 -7.33 -12.98 -6.62
C LEU A 110 -7.71 -12.38 -7.97
N ASN A 111 -8.51 -11.31 -7.95
CA ASN A 111 -8.91 -10.57 -9.13
C ASN A 111 -8.57 -9.09 -8.94
N VAL A 112 -7.75 -8.52 -9.84
CA VAL A 112 -7.22 -7.16 -9.72
C VAL A 112 -7.50 -6.38 -11.02
N PRO A 113 -8.68 -5.77 -11.17
CA PRO A 113 -8.96 -4.86 -12.26
C PRO A 113 -8.19 -3.55 -12.08
N VAL A 114 -7.51 -3.08 -13.10
CA VAL A 114 -6.74 -1.82 -13.06
C VAL A 114 -7.20 -0.85 -14.14
N ALA A 115 -7.11 0.45 -13.84
CA ALA A 115 -7.52 1.53 -14.73
C ALA A 115 -6.37 2.08 -15.59
N ARG A 116 -5.12 1.83 -15.24
CA ARG A 116 -3.95 2.40 -15.92
C ARG A 116 -2.96 1.32 -16.36
N SER A 117 -2.43 1.47 -17.57
CA SER A 117 -1.51 0.48 -18.16
C SER A 117 -0.17 0.38 -17.41
N ILE A 118 0.31 1.50 -16.81
CA ILE A 118 1.54 1.48 -16.00
C ILE A 118 1.27 0.75 -14.69
N VAL A 119 0.13 1.00 -14.05
CA VAL A 119 -0.29 0.31 -12.83
C VAL A 119 -0.47 -1.19 -13.10
N LEU A 120 -0.98 -1.57 -14.29
CA LEU A 120 -1.09 -2.97 -14.70
C LEU A 120 0.25 -3.69 -14.58
N LYS A 121 1.32 -3.13 -15.16
CA LYS A 121 2.63 -3.77 -15.15
C LYS A 121 3.23 -3.83 -13.74
N ALA A 122 3.11 -2.76 -12.97
CA ALA A 122 3.57 -2.73 -11.59
C ALA A 122 2.81 -3.75 -10.70
N ALA A 123 1.50 -3.84 -10.87
CA ALA A 123 0.65 -4.79 -10.13
C ALA A 123 0.93 -6.25 -10.53
N GLN A 124 1.11 -6.54 -11.83
CA GLN A 124 1.51 -7.86 -12.32
C GLN A 124 2.83 -8.30 -11.71
N GLU A 125 3.84 -7.42 -11.70
CA GLU A 125 5.15 -7.76 -11.13
C GLU A 125 5.08 -7.95 -9.61
N ALA A 126 4.36 -7.09 -8.89
CA ALA A 126 4.15 -7.22 -7.44
C ALA A 126 3.44 -8.54 -7.07
N CYS A 127 2.43 -8.94 -7.85
CA CYS A 127 1.75 -10.23 -7.65
C CYS A 127 2.70 -11.40 -7.96
N LYS A 128 3.39 -11.38 -9.10
CA LYS A 128 4.31 -12.43 -9.52
C LYS A 128 5.43 -12.65 -8.50
N GLU A 129 6.06 -11.57 -8.04
CA GLU A 129 7.09 -11.64 -6.99
C GLU A 129 6.53 -12.25 -5.70
N SER A 130 5.32 -11.86 -5.31
CA SER A 130 4.66 -12.36 -4.11
C SER A 130 4.38 -13.86 -4.18
N TYR A 131 3.89 -14.36 -5.32
CA TYR A 131 3.66 -15.78 -5.55
C TYR A 131 4.97 -16.58 -5.61
N LEU A 132 6.03 -16.00 -6.18
CA LEU A 132 7.37 -16.60 -6.21
C LEU A 132 7.95 -16.75 -4.79
N ILE A 133 7.81 -15.72 -3.95
CA ILE A 133 8.30 -15.74 -2.55
C ILE A 133 7.59 -16.83 -1.74
N GLU A 134 6.30 -17.03 -1.94
CA GLU A 134 5.51 -18.07 -1.26
C GLU A 134 5.70 -19.48 -1.89
N GLY A 135 6.52 -19.60 -2.94
CA GLY A 135 6.79 -20.88 -3.62
C GLY A 135 5.57 -21.41 -4.42
N LYS A 136 4.68 -20.53 -4.82
CA LYS A 136 3.41 -20.83 -5.51
C LYS A 136 3.36 -20.26 -6.94
N SER A 137 4.50 -20.20 -7.62
CA SER A 137 4.60 -19.66 -8.97
C SER A 137 3.80 -20.43 -10.02
N ASP A 138 3.49 -21.70 -9.75
CA ASP A 138 2.68 -22.58 -10.58
C ASP A 138 1.20 -22.18 -10.60
N ILE A 139 0.71 -21.53 -9.54
CA ILE A 139 -0.67 -21.05 -9.42
C ILE A 139 -0.82 -19.63 -9.98
N TYR A 140 0.30 -18.91 -10.13
CA TYR A 140 0.27 -17.54 -10.66
C TYR A 140 -0.27 -17.52 -12.09
N ASN A 141 -1.28 -16.68 -12.30
CA ASN A 141 -1.83 -16.41 -13.63
C ASN A 141 -1.81 -14.90 -13.89
N GLU A 142 -1.15 -14.49 -14.97
CA GLU A 142 -1.04 -13.07 -15.32
C GLU A 142 -2.40 -12.39 -15.51
N ASN A 143 -3.44 -13.15 -15.92
CA ASN A 143 -4.80 -12.65 -16.11
C ASN A 143 -5.52 -12.27 -14.81
N MET A 144 -4.99 -12.64 -13.63
CA MET A 144 -5.55 -12.18 -12.35
C MET A 144 -5.45 -10.65 -12.21
N VAL A 145 -4.48 -10.04 -12.87
CA VAL A 145 -4.33 -8.58 -12.97
C VAL A 145 -4.61 -8.18 -14.40
N HIS A 146 -5.69 -7.47 -14.63
CA HIS A 146 -6.10 -7.11 -15.99
C HIS A 146 -6.56 -5.65 -16.09
N TYR A 147 -6.30 -5.07 -17.26
CA TYR A 147 -6.73 -3.72 -17.58
C TYR A 147 -8.19 -3.71 -18.01
N LEU A 148 -8.98 -2.76 -17.51
CA LEU A 148 -10.36 -2.53 -17.94
C LEU A 148 -10.46 -1.33 -18.89
N THR A 149 -10.29 -0.13 -18.36
CA THR A 149 -10.38 1.13 -19.08
C THR A 149 -9.84 2.25 -18.20
N ASP A 150 -9.41 3.34 -18.80
CA ASP A 150 -8.96 4.58 -18.12
C ASP A 150 -10.09 5.60 -17.91
N ASP A 151 -11.28 5.37 -18.46
CA ASP A 151 -12.48 6.15 -18.17
C ASP A 151 -13.02 5.79 -16.80
N GLN A 152 -13.23 6.80 -15.97
CA GLN A 152 -13.60 6.66 -14.55
C GLN A 152 -14.90 5.87 -14.35
N PHE A 153 -15.96 6.23 -15.07
CA PHE A 153 -17.28 5.63 -14.87
C PHE A 153 -17.40 4.28 -15.58
N ALA A 154 -16.77 4.12 -16.75
CA ALA A 154 -16.69 2.84 -17.41
C ALA A 154 -15.89 1.83 -16.59
N TYR A 155 -14.83 2.27 -15.91
CA TYR A 155 -14.07 1.45 -14.96
C TYR A 155 -14.96 1.00 -13.80
N ALA A 156 -15.66 1.93 -13.14
CA ALA A 156 -16.59 1.59 -12.07
C ALA A 156 -17.67 0.60 -12.53
N ALA A 157 -18.25 0.81 -13.69
CA ALA A 157 -19.24 -0.11 -14.27
C ALA A 157 -18.64 -1.50 -14.56
N GLY A 158 -17.40 -1.55 -15.08
CA GLY A 158 -16.67 -2.80 -15.31
C GLY A 158 -16.41 -3.57 -14.03
N VAL A 159 -15.90 -2.88 -12.99
CA VAL A 159 -15.67 -3.48 -11.66
C VAL A 159 -16.98 -3.96 -11.02
N ASN A 160 -18.04 -3.15 -11.08
CA ASN A 160 -19.37 -3.55 -10.59
C ASN A 160 -19.91 -4.78 -11.35
N GLY A 161 -19.63 -4.87 -12.66
CA GLY A 161 -19.93 -6.04 -13.46
C GLY A 161 -19.21 -7.30 -12.96
N ILE A 162 -17.93 -7.18 -12.60
CA ILE A 162 -17.15 -8.28 -11.99
C ILE A 162 -17.76 -8.67 -10.63
N MET A 163 -18.04 -7.70 -9.76
CA MET A 163 -18.63 -7.94 -8.44
C MET A 163 -19.95 -8.70 -8.54
N ASN A 164 -20.82 -8.32 -9.45
CA ASN A 164 -22.13 -8.97 -9.61
C ASN A 164 -22.03 -10.38 -10.19
N ARG A 165 -21.05 -10.65 -11.08
CA ARG A 165 -20.86 -11.97 -11.67
C ARG A 165 -20.14 -12.93 -10.75
N GLU A 166 -19.02 -12.49 -10.16
CA GLU A 166 -18.13 -13.37 -9.40
C GLU A 166 -18.49 -13.42 -7.92
N LYS A 167 -19.22 -12.41 -7.42
CA LYS A 167 -19.63 -12.28 -6.02
C LYS A 167 -18.47 -12.53 -5.05
N PRO A 168 -17.39 -11.73 -5.14
CA PRO A 168 -16.23 -11.90 -4.28
C PRO A 168 -16.65 -11.86 -2.80
N ALA A 169 -15.95 -12.63 -1.96
CA ALA A 169 -16.22 -12.62 -0.53
C ALA A 169 -15.60 -11.40 0.15
N ALA A 170 -14.51 -10.87 -0.41
CA ALA A 170 -13.86 -9.67 0.07
C ALA A 170 -13.55 -8.69 -1.06
N CYS A 171 -13.78 -7.40 -0.82
CA CYS A 171 -13.43 -6.30 -1.70
C CYS A 171 -12.48 -5.35 -0.98
N LEU A 172 -11.31 -5.15 -1.55
CA LEU A 172 -10.24 -4.30 -1.01
C LEU A 172 -10.04 -3.09 -1.92
N TYR A 173 -10.32 -1.90 -1.42
CA TYR A 173 -10.17 -0.63 -2.14
C TYR A 173 -8.98 0.13 -1.58
N MET A 174 -7.81 0.06 -2.23
CA MET A 174 -6.57 0.62 -1.70
C MET A 174 -5.92 1.55 -2.71
N GLY A 175 -6.01 2.87 -2.49
CA GLY A 175 -5.42 3.84 -3.40
C GLY A 175 -6.19 5.14 -3.47
N LYS A 176 -6.09 5.82 -4.61
CA LYS A 176 -6.78 7.10 -4.83
C LYS A 176 -8.05 6.90 -5.62
N PHE A 177 -9.14 7.39 -5.06
CA PHE A 177 -10.50 7.31 -5.61
C PHE A 177 -11.13 8.70 -5.71
N TYR A 178 -12.18 8.78 -6.53
CA TYR A 178 -13.07 9.94 -6.65
C TYR A 178 -14.53 9.48 -6.51
N ALA A 179 -15.44 10.00 -7.31
CA ALA A 179 -16.87 9.72 -7.22
C ALA A 179 -17.23 8.23 -7.44
N GLU A 180 -16.39 7.45 -8.13
CA GLU A 180 -16.57 6.01 -8.31
C GLU A 180 -16.53 5.21 -7.01
N SER A 181 -15.88 5.74 -5.97
CA SER A 181 -15.77 5.08 -4.66
C SER A 181 -17.13 4.69 -4.09
N LEU A 182 -18.13 5.58 -4.21
CA LEU A 182 -19.46 5.33 -3.72
C LEU A 182 -20.15 4.19 -4.49
N LEU A 183 -20.01 4.18 -5.83
CA LEU A 183 -20.60 3.14 -6.69
C LEU A 183 -20.00 1.76 -6.39
N LEU A 184 -18.69 1.70 -6.16
CA LEU A 184 -17.98 0.47 -5.82
C LEU A 184 -18.40 -0.05 -4.45
N ALA A 185 -18.39 0.83 -3.44
CA ALA A 185 -18.72 0.46 -2.07
C ALA A 185 -20.18 0.05 -1.92
N GLU A 186 -21.11 0.72 -2.59
CA GLU A 186 -22.53 0.36 -2.60
C GLU A 186 -22.77 -1.00 -3.25
N THR A 187 -22.12 -1.27 -4.39
CA THR A 187 -22.22 -2.57 -5.05
C THR A 187 -21.64 -3.69 -4.18
N GLY A 188 -20.47 -3.47 -3.56
CA GLY A 188 -19.86 -4.43 -2.65
C GLY A 188 -20.76 -4.75 -1.45
N ASN A 189 -21.43 -3.73 -0.89
CA ASN A 189 -22.41 -3.92 0.18
C ASN A 189 -23.61 -4.75 -0.31
N SER A 190 -24.13 -4.46 -1.50
CA SER A 190 -25.31 -5.16 -2.07
C SER A 190 -25.08 -6.65 -2.31
N ILE A 191 -23.85 -7.04 -2.65
CA ILE A 191 -23.48 -8.46 -2.85
C ILE A 191 -23.07 -9.16 -1.54
N GLY A 192 -23.00 -8.44 -0.43
CA GLY A 192 -22.63 -8.97 0.89
C GLY A 192 -21.15 -9.30 1.03
N ALA A 193 -20.26 -8.63 0.30
CA ALA A 193 -18.83 -8.79 0.43
C ALA A 193 -18.30 -8.04 1.68
N ILE A 194 -17.26 -8.58 2.31
CA ILE A 194 -16.51 -7.83 3.31
C ILE A 194 -15.70 -6.74 2.61
N GLN A 195 -15.88 -5.50 3.02
CA GLN A 195 -15.28 -4.36 2.36
C GLN A 195 -14.25 -3.67 3.25
N ILE A 196 -13.04 -3.50 2.74
CA ILE A 196 -11.96 -2.80 3.41
C ILE A 196 -11.43 -1.72 2.48
N ALA A 197 -11.47 -0.47 2.93
CA ALA A 197 -11.00 0.67 2.16
C ALA A 197 -9.83 1.38 2.82
N GLY A 198 -8.83 1.75 2.02
CA GLY A 198 -7.70 2.58 2.41
C GLY A 198 -7.45 3.67 1.37
N THR A 199 -7.74 4.92 1.74
CA THR A 199 -7.50 6.08 0.88
C THR A 199 -7.05 7.29 1.68
N ALA A 200 -6.13 8.07 1.13
CA ALA A 200 -5.75 9.36 1.68
C ALA A 200 -6.63 10.53 1.17
N SER A 201 -7.56 10.26 0.26
CA SER A 201 -8.48 11.26 -0.29
C SER A 201 -9.55 11.62 0.73
N GLN A 202 -9.38 12.75 1.43
CA GLN A 202 -10.29 13.21 2.48
C GLN A 202 -11.75 13.33 2.02
N SER A 203 -11.97 13.69 0.76
CA SER A 203 -13.32 13.81 0.18
C SER A 203 -14.04 12.47 0.01
N GLN A 204 -13.31 11.36 -0.05
CA GLN A 204 -13.85 10.01 -0.26
C GLN A 204 -13.95 9.18 1.02
N ILE A 205 -13.23 9.55 2.06
CA ILE A 205 -13.28 8.86 3.36
C ILE A 205 -14.72 8.73 3.90
N PRO A 206 -15.58 9.77 3.88
CA PRO A 206 -16.96 9.63 4.39
C PRO A 206 -17.78 8.56 3.67
N PHE A 207 -17.59 8.37 2.36
CA PHE A 207 -18.29 7.35 1.58
C PHE A 207 -17.85 5.94 1.99
N PHE A 208 -16.54 5.74 2.12
CA PHE A 208 -16.01 4.45 2.56
C PHE A 208 -16.36 4.13 4.01
N VAL A 209 -16.32 5.12 4.92
CA VAL A 209 -16.73 4.92 6.33
C VAL A 209 -18.20 4.50 6.45
N THR A 210 -19.04 4.99 5.53
CA THR A 210 -20.49 4.69 5.57
C THR A 210 -20.80 3.31 4.98
N ALA A 211 -20.06 2.87 3.96
CA ALA A 211 -20.39 1.70 3.16
C ALA A 211 -19.46 0.49 3.36
N CYS A 212 -18.23 0.69 3.88
CA CYS A 212 -17.27 -0.38 4.11
C CYS A 212 -17.24 -0.81 5.58
N ASP A 213 -16.91 -2.08 5.81
CA ASP A 213 -16.80 -2.66 7.15
C ASP A 213 -15.58 -2.11 7.91
N TYR A 214 -14.48 -1.84 7.19
CA TYR A 214 -13.25 -1.29 7.75
C TYR A 214 -12.67 -0.21 6.85
N THR A 215 -12.13 0.84 7.49
CA THR A 215 -11.38 1.92 6.82
C THR A 215 -9.99 2.08 7.45
N LEU A 216 -9.00 2.32 6.59
CA LEU A 216 -7.58 2.49 6.93
C LEU A 216 -7.15 3.94 6.77
#